data_c1e5dee0fc61282b849e716a80432b02
#
_entry.id   c1e5dee0fc61282b849e716a80432b02
#
_cell.length_a   1.000
_cell.length_b   1.000
_cell.length_c   1.000
_cell.angle_alpha   90.00
_cell.angle_beta   90.00
_cell.angle_gamma   90.00
#
_symmetry.space_group_name_H-M   'P 1'
#
loop_
_entity.id
_entity.type
_entity.pdbx_description
1 polymer ?
#
loop_
_entity_poly.entity_id
_entity_poly.type
_entity_poly.pdbx_seq_one_letter_code
_entity_poly.pdbx_strand_id
1 'polypeptide(L)'
;MAAVNRVYVARLAGMVVLGPDGESIGRVRDVVISIGVAGHQPRVLGLVVELLTRRRIFVPILRVTAIEPSAVTLATGNVSLRRFSKRPNEVLVLGEVIETRVRVDDPDLPELAGIDVVVVDLGIEQTRTRDWVVTKVAVRPQRRLGRRSNVHIADWIRVQGLTPSGLAMPDQGVAQLLEQFEGQRPIEVAEAIRELPAKRRFEVVKELDDERLADVLQELPEDEQADVLRQLGTERAADVLEAMDPDDAADLLGTMTPADAEQFLRRMDPEESEDVRRLLSHSPDTAGGLMTSEPVVLAPGTTVAEALARVRDPDLTPAVASLVFVTRPPTATPTGRYLGCVHLQRLLREPPAELVSGILDKDLPSLSPDDPLATVTRYFAAYNLVCGPVVDDESHLLGAVSVDDVLDHLLPDDWREREEPELSGAVSDVAGRAAPEGLT
;
A
#
# COMPACT_ATOMS: atom_id res chain seq x y z
N MET A 1 15.91 45.81 15.33
CA MET A 1 15.89 44.41 14.85
C MET A 1 14.75 44.34 13.85
N ALA A 2 15.04 44.14 12.55
CA ALA A 2 14.01 43.99 11.54
C ALA A 2 13.25 42.70 11.82
N ALA A 3 11.92 42.75 11.85
CA ALA A 3 11.07 41.59 11.98
C ALA A 3 11.40 40.63 10.83
N VAL A 4 11.88 39.44 11.16
CA VAL A 4 12.11 38.37 10.20
C VAL A 4 10.74 37.98 9.68
N ASN A 5 10.44 38.33 8.44
CA ASN A 5 9.13 38.08 7.85
C ASN A 5 9.12 36.60 7.38
N ARG A 6 8.87 35.67 8.30
CA ARG A 6 8.70 34.25 7.99
C ARG A 6 7.29 34.03 7.47
N VAL A 7 7.20 33.32 6.33
CA VAL A 7 5.94 32.92 5.73
C VAL A 7 5.94 31.40 5.56
N TYR A 8 4.86 30.75 5.92
CA TYR A 8 4.65 29.32 5.71
C TYR A 8 3.97 29.08 4.37
N VAL A 9 4.47 28.11 3.60
CA VAL A 9 4.05 27.88 2.21
C VAL A 9 2.59 27.46 2.11
N ALA A 10 2.09 26.64 3.05
CA ALA A 10 0.68 26.25 3.08
C ALA A 10 -0.26 27.47 3.16
N ARG A 11 0.19 28.55 3.79
CA ARG A 11 -0.57 29.80 3.85
C ARG A 11 -0.68 30.51 2.50
N LEU A 12 0.31 30.32 1.61
CA LEU A 12 0.32 30.92 0.28
C LEU A 12 -0.67 30.23 -0.67
N ALA A 13 -0.98 28.95 -0.40
CA ALA A 13 -1.89 28.18 -1.21
C ALA A 13 -3.28 28.84 -1.32
N GLY A 14 -3.73 29.09 -2.54
CA GLY A 14 -5.02 29.72 -2.82
C GLY A 14 -5.05 31.25 -2.67
N MET A 15 -3.98 31.87 -2.15
CA MET A 15 -3.92 33.35 -2.06
C MET A 15 -4.08 34.02 -3.42
N VAL A 16 -4.76 35.14 -3.41
CA VAL A 16 -4.91 36.00 -4.62
C VAL A 16 -3.57 36.67 -4.92
N VAL A 17 -3.22 36.68 -6.19
CA VAL A 17 -2.08 37.42 -6.72
C VAL A 17 -2.57 38.69 -7.38
N LEU A 18 -2.09 39.81 -6.91
CA LEU A 18 -2.47 41.13 -7.36
C LEU A 18 -1.33 41.79 -8.16
N GLY A 19 -1.69 42.48 -9.23
CA GLY A 19 -0.81 43.40 -9.90
C GLY A 19 -0.59 44.71 -9.10
N PRO A 20 0.29 45.59 -9.56
CA PRO A 20 0.59 46.88 -8.88
C PRO A 20 -0.64 47.78 -8.73
N ASP A 21 -1.59 47.63 -9.63
CA ASP A 21 -2.82 48.44 -9.65
C ASP A 21 -3.98 47.81 -8.87
N GLY A 22 -3.72 46.68 -8.17
CA GLY A 22 -4.72 45.93 -7.42
C GLY A 22 -5.56 44.97 -8.28
N GLU A 23 -5.25 44.84 -9.56
CA GLU A 23 -5.90 43.85 -10.43
C GLU A 23 -5.60 42.43 -10.02
N SER A 24 -6.61 41.56 -10.01
CA SER A 24 -6.42 40.13 -9.72
C SER A 24 -5.86 39.41 -10.95
N ILE A 25 -4.64 38.89 -10.82
CA ILE A 25 -3.95 38.13 -11.86
C ILE A 25 -4.38 36.63 -11.78
N GLY A 26 -4.53 36.11 -10.57
CA GLY A 26 -4.85 34.69 -10.34
C GLY A 26 -4.69 34.28 -8.89
N ARG A 27 -4.47 33.00 -8.67
CA ARG A 27 -4.27 32.43 -7.31
C ARG A 27 -3.01 31.57 -7.27
N VAL A 28 -2.27 31.65 -6.16
CA VAL A 28 -1.12 30.78 -5.89
C VAL A 28 -1.58 29.32 -5.82
N ARG A 29 -0.93 28.45 -6.58
CA ARG A 29 -1.14 27.01 -6.55
C ARG A 29 0.00 26.25 -5.91
N ASP A 30 1.24 26.74 -6.11
CA ASP A 30 2.41 26.11 -5.51
C ASP A 30 3.56 27.12 -5.40
N VAL A 31 4.59 26.73 -4.66
CA VAL A 31 5.85 27.45 -4.52
C VAL A 31 6.96 26.60 -5.12
N VAL A 32 7.74 27.17 -6.02
CA VAL A 32 8.87 26.49 -6.66
C VAL A 32 10.14 26.81 -5.90
N ILE A 33 10.84 25.77 -5.46
CA ILE A 33 12.14 25.88 -4.82
C ILE A 33 13.21 25.17 -5.63
N SER A 34 14.47 25.52 -5.43
CA SER A 34 15.63 24.80 -5.96
C SER A 34 16.35 24.13 -4.81
N ILE A 35 16.37 22.79 -4.80
CA ILE A 35 17.12 22.01 -3.83
C ILE A 35 18.50 21.74 -4.42
N GLY A 36 19.52 22.29 -3.77
CA GLY A 36 20.93 22.09 -4.13
C GLY A 36 21.54 20.89 -3.39
N VAL A 37 22.89 20.91 -3.30
CA VAL A 37 23.66 19.89 -2.55
C VAL A 37 23.24 19.89 -1.08
N ALA A 38 23.22 18.70 -0.46
CA ALA A 38 22.85 18.50 0.94
C ALA A 38 23.53 19.49 1.90
N GLY A 39 22.77 20.04 2.83
CA GLY A 39 23.26 21.01 3.84
C GLY A 39 23.09 22.48 3.45
N HIS A 40 22.64 22.80 2.27
CA HIS A 40 22.33 24.18 1.88
C HIS A 40 20.82 24.46 1.92
N GLN A 41 20.45 25.66 2.36
CA GLN A 41 19.05 26.10 2.34
C GLN A 41 18.54 26.26 0.91
N PRO A 42 17.41 25.66 0.54
CA PRO A 42 16.81 25.83 -0.78
C PRO A 42 16.44 27.28 -1.04
N ARG A 43 16.63 27.70 -2.28
CA ARG A 43 16.16 29.02 -2.74
C ARG A 43 14.76 28.90 -3.29
N VAL A 44 13.89 29.85 -2.94
CA VAL A 44 12.60 30.00 -3.58
C VAL A 44 12.80 30.67 -4.93
N LEU A 45 12.41 30.00 -6.00
CA LEU A 45 12.55 30.49 -7.37
C LEU A 45 11.35 31.33 -7.80
N GLY A 46 10.14 30.94 -7.38
CA GLY A 46 8.93 31.63 -7.76
C GLY A 46 7.65 30.92 -7.28
N LEU A 47 6.54 31.38 -7.81
CA LEU A 47 5.22 30.87 -7.54
C LEU A 47 4.61 30.28 -8.80
N VAL A 48 3.88 29.19 -8.67
CA VAL A 48 2.96 28.71 -9.69
C VAL A 48 1.61 29.39 -9.44
N VAL A 49 1.17 30.21 -10.40
CA VAL A 49 -0.07 30.98 -10.31
C VAL A 49 -1.06 30.44 -11.34
N GLU A 50 -2.27 30.14 -10.90
CA GLU A 50 -3.36 29.76 -11.77
C GLU A 50 -4.19 31.02 -12.11
N LEU A 51 -4.25 31.31 -13.39
CA LEU A 51 -5.05 32.39 -13.93
C LEU A 51 -6.56 32.05 -13.89
N LEU A 52 -7.41 33.04 -14.09
CA LEU A 52 -8.87 32.87 -14.22
C LEU A 52 -9.24 31.88 -15.35
N THR A 53 -8.39 31.74 -16.37
CA THR A 53 -8.53 30.81 -17.49
C THR A 53 -8.10 29.37 -17.13
N ARG A 54 -7.87 29.05 -15.85
CA ARG A 54 -7.32 27.76 -15.34
C ARG A 54 -5.92 27.44 -15.85
N ARG A 55 -5.27 28.36 -16.54
CA ARG A 55 -3.89 28.19 -17.00
C ARG A 55 -2.92 28.44 -15.86
N ARG A 56 -1.94 27.54 -15.66
CA ARG A 56 -0.87 27.70 -14.66
C ARG A 56 0.33 28.33 -15.31
N ILE A 57 0.85 29.41 -14.71
CA ILE A 57 2.03 30.16 -15.15
C ILE A 57 3.06 30.23 -14.03
N PHE A 58 4.33 30.49 -14.39
CA PHE A 58 5.39 30.73 -13.42
C PHE A 58 5.61 32.22 -13.20
N VAL A 59 5.59 32.65 -11.96
CA VAL A 59 5.90 34.01 -11.53
C VAL A 59 7.19 34.00 -10.71
N PRO A 60 8.31 34.57 -11.21
CA PRO A 60 9.56 34.63 -10.46
C PRO A 60 9.38 35.33 -9.11
N ILE A 61 10.01 34.84 -8.04
CA ILE A 61 9.90 35.42 -6.69
C ILE A 61 10.41 36.88 -6.64
N LEU A 62 11.35 37.24 -7.52
CA LEU A 62 11.87 38.62 -7.64
C LEU A 62 10.82 39.62 -8.09
N ARG A 63 9.70 39.18 -8.64
CA ARG A 63 8.56 40.03 -9.01
C ARG A 63 7.58 40.23 -7.86
N VAL A 64 7.70 39.50 -6.78
CA VAL A 64 6.88 39.66 -5.58
C VAL A 64 7.43 40.80 -4.75
N THR A 65 6.61 41.83 -4.54
CA THR A 65 6.94 43.00 -3.74
C THR A 65 6.52 42.87 -2.29
N ALA A 66 5.38 42.27 -2.07
CA ALA A 66 4.85 41.99 -0.73
C ALA A 66 4.07 40.68 -0.65
N ILE A 67 4.17 40.03 0.48
CA ILE A 67 3.33 38.91 0.87
C ILE A 67 2.56 39.34 2.11
N GLU A 68 1.31 39.68 1.92
CA GLU A 68 0.38 40.14 2.96
C GLU A 68 -0.49 38.98 3.45
N PRO A 69 -1.24 39.12 4.56
CA PRO A 69 -2.10 38.07 5.07
C PRO A 69 -3.15 37.54 4.11
N SER A 70 -3.58 38.34 3.12
CA SER A 70 -4.68 38.04 2.21
C SER A 70 -4.30 38.00 0.73
N ALA A 71 -3.12 38.50 0.36
CA ALA A 71 -2.72 38.62 -1.04
C ALA A 71 -1.20 38.64 -1.21
N VAL A 72 -0.76 38.27 -2.41
CA VAL A 72 0.61 38.41 -2.89
C VAL A 72 0.60 39.52 -3.94
N THR A 73 1.40 40.57 -3.74
CA THR A 73 1.47 41.74 -4.67
C THR A 73 2.72 41.63 -5.53
N LEU A 74 2.55 41.87 -6.84
CA LEU A 74 3.63 41.90 -7.83
C LEU A 74 4.09 43.32 -8.16
N ALA A 75 5.36 43.43 -8.50
CA ALA A 75 5.95 44.72 -8.97
C ALA A 75 5.38 45.18 -10.33
N THR A 76 4.87 44.28 -11.12
CA THR A 76 4.33 44.55 -12.46
C THR A 76 3.22 43.55 -12.79
N GLY A 77 2.15 44.03 -13.42
CA GLY A 77 1.05 43.23 -13.95
C GLY A 77 1.42 42.43 -15.21
N ASN A 78 2.55 42.75 -15.85
CA ASN A 78 2.98 42.06 -17.06
C ASN A 78 3.66 40.73 -16.71
N VAL A 79 2.87 39.65 -16.65
CA VAL A 79 3.33 38.29 -16.37
C VAL A 79 3.44 37.46 -17.65
N SER A 80 4.39 36.55 -17.71
CA SER A 80 4.49 35.60 -18.84
C SER A 80 3.31 34.63 -18.83
N LEU A 81 2.54 34.62 -19.92
CA LEU A 81 1.41 33.71 -20.09
C LEU A 81 1.81 32.31 -20.56
N ARG A 82 3.13 31.98 -20.61
CA ARG A 82 3.58 30.65 -20.96
C ARG A 82 3.14 29.68 -19.89
N ARG A 83 2.65 28.52 -20.32
CA ARG A 83 2.28 27.43 -19.40
C ARG A 83 3.51 27.04 -18.58
N PHE A 84 3.31 26.88 -17.27
CA PHE A 84 4.38 26.39 -16.38
C PHE A 84 4.81 25.00 -16.80
N SER A 85 6.10 24.80 -16.92
CA SER A 85 6.75 23.52 -17.11
C SER A 85 7.93 23.45 -16.14
N LYS A 86 7.95 22.43 -15.30
CA LYS A 86 8.98 22.22 -14.29
C LYS A 86 10.33 21.92 -14.96
N ARG A 87 11.40 22.50 -14.46
CA ARG A 87 12.77 22.28 -14.95
C ARG A 87 13.48 21.26 -14.07
N PRO A 88 14.55 20.59 -14.56
CA PRO A 88 15.43 19.82 -13.73
C PRO A 88 15.92 20.63 -12.51
N ASN A 89 15.91 20.06 -11.32
CA ASN A 89 16.24 20.68 -10.02
C ASN A 89 15.21 21.71 -9.47
N GLU A 90 14.08 21.93 -10.13
CA GLU A 90 12.93 22.63 -9.55
C GLU A 90 12.05 21.63 -8.81
N VAL A 91 11.58 22.01 -7.61
CA VAL A 91 10.71 21.17 -6.76
C VAL A 91 9.49 22.00 -6.37
N LEU A 92 8.31 21.38 -6.46
CA LEU A 92 7.04 21.95 -6.05
C LEU A 92 6.79 21.66 -4.57
N VAL A 93 6.70 22.69 -3.74
CA VAL A 93 6.59 22.50 -2.28
C VAL A 93 5.31 21.78 -1.91
N LEU A 94 4.15 22.24 -2.39
CA LEU A 94 2.85 21.65 -2.06
C LEU A 94 2.61 20.32 -2.77
N GLY A 95 3.18 20.17 -3.96
CA GLY A 95 2.99 18.99 -4.78
C GLY A 95 3.98 17.84 -4.51
N GLU A 96 5.17 18.14 -3.95
CA GLU A 96 6.27 17.16 -3.89
C GLU A 96 6.98 17.11 -2.53
N VAL A 97 6.95 18.18 -1.71
CA VAL A 97 7.66 18.22 -0.42
C VAL A 97 6.72 17.97 0.75
N ILE A 98 5.51 18.53 0.70
CA ILE A 98 4.50 18.29 1.73
C ILE A 98 4.11 16.81 1.70
N GLU A 99 3.95 16.23 2.89
CA GLU A 99 3.67 14.81 3.12
C GLU A 99 4.84 13.84 2.86
N THR A 100 6.03 14.35 2.50
CA THR A 100 7.24 13.52 2.39
C THR A 100 7.69 13.03 3.76
N ARG A 101 8.10 11.77 3.84
CA ARG A 101 8.72 11.18 5.05
C ARG A 101 10.18 11.65 5.16
N VAL A 102 10.57 12.11 6.33
CA VAL A 102 11.90 12.64 6.61
C VAL A 102 12.36 12.25 8.02
N ARG A 103 13.67 12.31 8.25
CA ARG A 103 14.26 12.16 9.59
C ARG A 103 14.77 13.50 10.07
N VAL A 104 14.56 13.78 11.35
CA VAL A 104 15.01 15.01 11.99
C VAL A 104 16.11 14.69 12.99
N ASP A 105 17.29 15.27 12.78
CA ASP A 105 18.42 15.22 13.69
C ASP A 105 18.66 16.60 14.30
N ASP A 106 17.75 16.98 15.19
CA ASP A 106 17.76 18.28 15.86
C ASP A 106 17.90 18.09 17.38
N PRO A 107 19.02 18.56 17.99
CA PRO A 107 19.20 18.47 19.43
C PRO A 107 18.11 19.14 20.28
N ASP A 108 17.42 20.12 19.71
CA ASP A 108 16.31 20.83 20.35
C ASP A 108 14.98 20.05 20.30
N LEU A 109 14.93 18.95 19.52
CA LEU A 109 13.76 18.09 19.34
C LEU A 109 14.10 16.60 19.59
N PRO A 110 14.59 16.25 20.80
CA PRO A 110 15.05 14.89 21.09
C PRO A 110 13.94 13.82 20.97
N GLU A 111 12.68 14.23 21.06
CA GLU A 111 11.52 13.36 20.88
C GLU A 111 11.31 12.89 19.44
N LEU A 112 11.98 13.50 18.47
CA LEU A 112 11.92 13.12 17.06
C LEU A 112 13.15 12.30 16.62
N ALA A 113 14.13 12.11 17.51
CA ALA A 113 15.34 11.38 17.18
C ALA A 113 15.05 9.91 16.85
N GLY A 114 15.47 9.47 15.67
CA GLY A 114 15.34 8.07 15.22
C GLY A 114 13.95 7.65 14.77
N ILE A 115 12.99 8.58 14.68
CA ILE A 115 11.65 8.29 14.15
C ILE A 115 11.43 9.01 12.81
N ASP A 116 10.70 8.38 11.92
CA ASP A 116 10.25 9.01 10.68
C ASP A 116 9.11 9.98 10.98
N VAL A 117 9.18 11.12 10.37
CA VAL A 117 8.19 12.19 10.51
C VAL A 117 7.76 12.69 9.14
N VAL A 118 6.57 13.23 9.06
CA VAL A 118 6.01 13.74 7.80
C VAL A 118 6.13 15.26 7.75
N VAL A 119 6.56 15.80 6.61
CA VAL A 119 6.61 17.24 6.37
C VAL A 119 5.19 17.78 6.21
N VAL A 120 4.83 18.76 7.06
CA VAL A 120 3.51 19.40 7.05
C VAL A 120 3.53 20.75 6.35
N ASP A 121 4.63 21.51 6.47
CA ASP A 121 4.79 22.82 5.87
C ASP A 121 6.26 23.25 5.82
N LEU A 122 6.57 24.20 4.96
CA LEU A 122 7.89 24.85 4.89
C LEU A 122 7.81 26.32 5.26
N GLY A 123 8.74 26.75 6.11
CA GLY A 123 8.93 28.16 6.45
C GLY A 123 9.97 28.81 5.54
N ILE A 124 9.56 29.82 4.78
CA ILE A 124 10.43 30.62 3.91
C ILE A 124 10.67 31.99 4.53
N GLU A 125 11.88 32.50 4.36
CA GLU A 125 12.29 33.80 4.88
C GLU A 125 13.05 34.60 3.84
N GLN A 126 12.87 35.92 3.86
CA GLN A 126 13.63 36.80 3.00
C GLN A 126 14.97 37.14 3.65
N THR A 127 16.04 36.90 2.90
CA THR A 127 17.41 37.25 3.34
C THR A 127 17.66 38.76 3.20
N ARG A 128 18.77 39.24 3.77
CA ARG A 128 19.23 40.63 3.61
C ARG A 128 19.49 41.02 2.16
N THR A 129 19.80 40.05 1.31
CA THR A 129 20.02 40.20 -0.14
C THR A 129 18.73 40.18 -0.95
N ARG A 130 17.57 40.13 -0.28
CA ARG A 130 16.23 40.01 -0.86
C ARG A 130 15.93 38.66 -1.54
N ASP A 131 16.83 37.67 -1.38
CA ASP A 131 16.52 36.31 -1.79
C ASP A 131 15.58 35.64 -0.78
N TRP A 132 14.69 34.78 -1.24
CA TRP A 132 13.87 33.96 -0.39
C TRP A 132 14.47 32.57 -0.28
N VAL A 133 14.58 32.07 0.94
CA VAL A 133 15.17 30.77 1.26
C VAL A 133 14.26 29.99 2.21
N VAL A 134 14.32 28.66 2.12
CA VAL A 134 13.66 27.79 3.10
C VAL A 134 14.56 27.67 4.33
N THR A 135 14.03 28.05 5.49
CA THR A 135 14.77 28.03 6.76
C THR A 135 14.25 26.99 7.73
N LYS A 136 12.95 26.73 7.71
CA LYS A 136 12.27 25.85 8.67
C LYS A 136 11.42 24.80 7.94
N VAL A 137 11.31 23.66 8.59
CA VAL A 137 10.43 22.55 8.18
C VAL A 137 9.49 22.25 9.34
N ALA A 138 8.21 22.35 9.12
CA ALA A 138 7.19 21.90 10.06
C ALA A 138 6.96 20.41 9.82
N VAL A 139 7.13 19.58 10.85
CA VAL A 139 7.04 18.12 10.77
C VAL A 139 6.05 17.58 11.81
N ARG A 140 5.49 16.45 11.53
CA ARG A 140 4.56 15.76 12.43
C ARG A 140 4.94 14.27 12.51
N PRO A 141 5.12 13.70 13.73
CA PRO A 141 5.31 12.27 13.91
C PRO A 141 4.11 11.49 13.37
N GLN A 142 4.37 10.44 12.61
CA GLN A 142 3.33 9.51 12.19
C GLN A 142 2.98 8.65 13.41
N ARG A 143 1.83 8.88 14.02
CA ARG A 143 1.33 8.08 15.16
C ARG A 143 0.05 7.37 14.79
N ARG A 144 -0.07 6.11 15.24
CA ARG A 144 -1.27 5.28 15.20
C ARG A 144 -2.47 6.01 15.84
N LEU A 145 -3.63 5.76 15.28
CA LEU A 145 -4.99 6.25 15.60
C LEU A 145 -5.21 6.92 16.96
N GLY A 146 -5.83 8.11 16.93
CA GLY A 146 -6.64 8.64 18.03
C GLY A 146 -6.08 9.81 18.84
N ARG A 147 -4.82 10.25 18.65
CA ARG A 147 -4.30 11.47 19.27
C ARG A 147 -3.74 12.44 18.23
N ARG A 148 -4.23 13.68 18.25
CA ARG A 148 -3.64 14.79 17.48
C ARG A 148 -2.15 14.86 17.81
N SER A 149 -1.30 14.56 16.85
CA SER A 149 0.14 14.69 16.96
C SER A 149 0.49 16.18 16.87
N ASN A 150 1.37 16.65 17.74
CA ASN A 150 1.84 18.03 17.71
C ASN A 150 2.73 18.25 16.48
N VAL A 151 2.61 19.43 15.86
CA VAL A 151 3.53 19.86 14.82
C VAL A 151 4.77 20.44 15.47
N HIS A 152 5.94 19.96 15.06
CA HIS A 152 7.24 20.43 15.50
C HIS A 152 7.90 21.23 14.36
N ILE A 153 8.76 22.20 14.71
CA ILE A 153 9.42 23.06 13.71
C ILE A 153 10.93 22.84 13.85
N ALA A 154 11.51 22.17 12.88
CA ALA A 154 12.95 21.93 12.79
C ALA A 154 13.62 22.91 11.82
N ASP A 155 14.93 23.10 11.98
CA ASP A 155 15.75 23.82 11.00
C ASP A 155 15.95 22.95 9.74
N TRP A 156 15.85 23.55 8.55
CA TRP A 156 16.07 22.84 7.28
C TRP A 156 17.32 21.97 7.28
N ILE A 157 18.43 22.51 7.80
CA ILE A 157 19.73 21.83 7.83
C ILE A 157 19.77 20.58 8.74
N ARG A 158 18.74 20.39 9.58
CA ARG A 158 18.58 19.27 10.51
C ARG A 158 17.66 18.19 9.96
N VAL A 159 17.06 18.41 8.81
CA VAL A 159 16.14 17.46 8.17
C VAL A 159 16.89 16.67 7.11
N GLN A 160 16.84 15.35 7.23
CA GLN A 160 17.43 14.40 6.29
C GLN A 160 16.33 13.80 5.43
N GLY A 161 16.67 13.46 4.16
CA GLY A 161 15.72 12.88 3.20
C GLY A 161 15.19 13.87 2.15
N LEU A 162 15.28 15.19 2.38
CA LEU A 162 14.90 16.22 1.41
C LEU A 162 16.07 16.50 0.44
N THR A 163 16.47 15.51 -0.34
CA THR A 163 17.51 15.65 -1.38
C THR A 163 16.87 15.66 -2.76
N PRO A 164 17.54 16.25 -3.80
CA PRO A 164 17.03 16.17 -5.17
C PRO A 164 16.77 14.75 -5.63
N SER A 165 17.56 13.78 -5.19
CA SER A 165 17.39 12.36 -5.51
C SER A 165 16.24 11.71 -4.74
N GLY A 166 15.93 12.18 -3.53
CA GLY A 166 14.82 11.67 -2.72
C GLY A 166 13.49 12.35 -3.02
N LEU A 167 13.54 13.59 -3.58
CA LEU A 167 12.35 14.35 -4.03
C LEU A 167 12.18 14.32 -5.55
N ALA A 168 13.28 14.12 -6.29
CA ALA A 168 13.28 13.83 -7.69
C ALA A 168 13.19 12.32 -7.88
N MET A 169 12.08 11.73 -7.53
CA MET A 169 11.53 10.83 -8.52
C MET A 169 11.41 11.66 -9.80
N PRO A 170 12.05 11.29 -10.93
CA PRO A 170 11.88 12.01 -12.17
C PRO A 170 10.37 12.18 -12.38
N ASP A 171 9.99 13.18 -13.14
CA ASP A 171 8.60 13.43 -13.55
C ASP A 171 8.12 12.24 -14.39
N GLN A 172 8.10 11.09 -13.73
CA GLN A 172 7.52 9.86 -14.25
C GLN A 172 6.04 10.10 -14.12
N GLY A 173 5.41 10.41 -15.25
CA GLY A 173 3.98 10.41 -15.34
C GLY A 173 3.46 9.08 -14.75
N VAL A 174 2.25 9.08 -14.20
CA VAL A 174 1.62 7.84 -13.68
C VAL A 174 1.78 6.68 -14.66
N ALA A 175 1.64 6.95 -15.97
CA ALA A 175 1.87 5.97 -17.04
C ALA A 175 3.25 5.30 -17.00
N GLN A 176 4.31 6.02 -16.66
CA GLN A 176 5.66 5.46 -16.59
C GLN A 176 5.89 4.65 -15.30
N LEU A 177 5.21 5.01 -14.19
CA LEU A 177 5.20 4.19 -12.97
C LEU A 177 4.45 2.88 -13.23
N LEU A 178 3.30 2.94 -13.89
CA LEU A 178 2.53 1.76 -14.27
C LEU A 178 3.33 0.83 -15.19
N GLU A 179 4.05 1.39 -16.19
CA GLU A 179 4.95 0.63 -17.06
C GLU A 179 6.09 -0.04 -16.27
N GLN A 180 6.60 0.61 -15.22
CA GLN A 180 7.61 0.00 -14.33
C GLN A 180 7.02 -1.11 -13.45
N PHE A 181 5.76 -1.00 -13.08
CA PHE A 181 5.05 -2.01 -12.29
C PHE A 181 4.62 -3.22 -13.12
N GLU A 182 4.64 -3.13 -14.46
CA GLU A 182 4.39 -4.27 -15.32
C GLU A 182 5.42 -5.40 -15.04
N GLY A 183 4.92 -6.57 -14.70
CA GLY A 183 5.73 -7.77 -14.43
C GLY A 183 6.40 -7.80 -13.04
N GLN A 184 6.22 -6.80 -12.19
CA GLN A 184 6.60 -6.87 -10.78
C GLN A 184 5.57 -7.68 -9.98
N ARG A 185 6.00 -8.27 -8.86
CA ARG A 185 5.09 -8.96 -7.94
C ARG A 185 4.21 -7.96 -7.20
N PRO A 186 2.99 -8.34 -6.80
CA PRO A 186 2.09 -7.46 -6.04
C PRO A 186 2.76 -6.83 -4.83
N ILE A 187 3.48 -7.58 -4.02
CA ILE A 187 4.22 -7.09 -2.85
C ILE A 187 5.24 -5.99 -3.20
N GLU A 188 5.99 -6.15 -4.31
CA GLU A 188 6.98 -5.15 -4.74
C GLU A 188 6.30 -3.84 -5.18
N VAL A 189 5.13 -3.97 -5.80
CA VAL A 189 4.31 -2.82 -6.21
C VAL A 189 3.69 -2.13 -5.00
N ALA A 190 3.20 -2.89 -4.02
CA ALA A 190 2.65 -2.38 -2.77
C ALA A 190 3.71 -1.56 -2.00
N GLU A 191 4.93 -2.09 -1.84
CA GLU A 191 6.05 -1.37 -1.23
C GLU A 191 6.38 -0.08 -1.98
N ALA A 192 6.50 -0.14 -3.32
CA ALA A 192 6.78 1.02 -4.13
C ALA A 192 5.67 2.09 -4.02
N ILE A 193 4.39 1.69 -3.99
CA ILE A 193 3.24 2.59 -3.80
C ILE A 193 3.28 3.24 -2.41
N ARG A 194 3.66 2.50 -1.37
CA ARG A 194 3.79 3.03 0.00
C ARG A 194 4.86 4.12 0.12
N GLU A 195 5.94 4.02 -0.66
CA GLU A 195 6.99 5.05 -0.71
C GLU A 195 6.56 6.33 -1.43
N LEU A 196 5.50 6.28 -2.25
CA LEU A 196 5.02 7.45 -2.99
C LEU A 196 4.36 8.47 -2.06
N PRO A 197 4.49 9.79 -2.36
CA PRO A 197 3.68 10.81 -1.72
C PRO A 197 2.18 10.54 -1.89
N ALA A 198 1.35 10.84 -0.87
CA ALA A 198 -0.07 10.47 -0.84
C ALA A 198 -0.85 10.85 -2.11
N LYS A 199 -0.59 12.03 -2.66
CA LYS A 199 -1.21 12.48 -3.92
C LYS A 199 -0.83 11.58 -5.11
N ARG A 200 0.44 11.19 -5.20
CA ARG A 200 0.94 10.34 -6.29
C ARG A 200 0.44 8.91 -6.12
N ARG A 201 0.41 8.42 -4.88
CA ARG A 201 -0.17 7.13 -4.52
C ARG A 201 -1.62 7.05 -5.03
N PHE A 202 -2.43 8.05 -4.71
CA PHE A 202 -3.82 8.10 -5.17
C PHE A 202 -3.95 8.15 -6.69
N GLU A 203 -3.09 8.91 -7.38
CA GLU A 203 -3.07 8.97 -8.84
C GLU A 203 -2.74 7.60 -9.46
N VAL A 204 -1.78 6.87 -8.90
CA VAL A 204 -1.41 5.51 -9.34
C VAL A 204 -2.54 4.52 -9.07
N VAL A 205 -3.05 4.47 -7.86
CA VAL A 205 -4.17 3.61 -7.45
C VAL A 205 -5.40 3.81 -8.35
N LYS A 206 -5.64 5.05 -8.77
CA LYS A 206 -6.77 5.37 -9.64
C LYS A 206 -6.60 4.86 -11.08
N GLU A 207 -5.38 4.73 -11.56
CA GLU A 207 -5.08 4.31 -12.94
C GLU A 207 -4.75 2.82 -13.06
N LEU A 208 -4.50 2.10 -11.96
CA LEU A 208 -4.42 0.64 -11.96
C LEU A 208 -5.78 0.05 -12.37
N ASP A 209 -5.79 -1.05 -13.11
CA ASP A 209 -6.99 -1.86 -13.30
C ASP A 209 -7.41 -2.54 -11.99
N ASP A 210 -8.65 -2.98 -11.91
CA ASP A 210 -9.24 -3.43 -10.65
C ASP A 210 -8.64 -4.76 -10.18
N GLU A 211 -8.31 -5.70 -11.10
CA GLU A 211 -7.63 -6.95 -10.80
C GLU A 211 -6.23 -6.68 -10.20
N ARG A 212 -5.43 -5.86 -10.88
CA ARG A 212 -4.09 -5.51 -10.39
C ARG A 212 -4.11 -4.72 -9.09
N LEU A 213 -5.12 -3.89 -8.90
CA LEU A 213 -5.30 -3.14 -7.66
C LEU A 213 -5.72 -4.06 -6.50
N ALA A 214 -6.55 -5.05 -6.75
CA ALA A 214 -6.91 -6.09 -5.79
C ALA A 214 -5.66 -6.83 -5.28
N ASP A 215 -4.85 -7.38 -6.21
CA ASP A 215 -3.57 -8.04 -5.88
C ASP A 215 -2.63 -7.17 -5.02
N VAL A 216 -2.54 -5.88 -5.35
CA VAL A 216 -1.66 -4.96 -4.61
C VAL A 216 -2.24 -4.58 -3.25
N LEU A 217 -3.56 -4.48 -3.14
CA LEU A 217 -4.22 -4.16 -1.88
C LEU A 217 -4.02 -5.25 -0.83
N GLN A 218 -4.12 -6.53 -1.21
CA GLN A 218 -3.89 -7.68 -0.34
C GLN A 218 -2.52 -7.63 0.35
N GLU A 219 -1.53 -7.03 -0.29
CA GLU A 219 -0.17 -6.89 0.22
C GLU A 219 0.05 -5.64 1.09
N LEU A 220 -0.95 -4.75 1.21
CA LEU A 220 -0.86 -3.57 2.08
C LEU A 220 -1.30 -3.90 3.51
N PRO A 221 -0.84 -3.14 4.52
CA PRO A 221 -1.43 -3.20 5.86
C PRO A 221 -2.93 -2.86 5.85
N GLU A 222 -3.73 -3.51 6.68
CA GLU A 222 -5.20 -3.40 6.72
C GLU A 222 -5.72 -1.95 6.81
N ASP A 223 -5.06 -1.10 7.61
CA ASP A 223 -5.42 0.30 7.75
C ASP A 223 -5.20 1.10 6.45
N GLU A 224 -4.13 0.78 5.70
CA GLU A 224 -3.85 1.37 4.39
C GLU A 224 -4.84 0.85 3.33
N GLN A 225 -5.20 -0.44 3.36
CA GLN A 225 -6.22 -1.04 2.48
C GLN A 225 -7.57 -0.32 2.62
N ALA A 226 -8.05 -0.21 3.86
CA ALA A 226 -9.32 0.46 4.16
C ALA A 226 -9.32 1.93 3.72
N ASP A 227 -8.18 2.63 3.87
CA ASP A 227 -8.04 4.02 3.42
C ASP A 227 -8.08 4.15 1.90
N VAL A 228 -7.48 3.23 1.17
CA VAL A 228 -7.53 3.18 -0.30
C VAL A 228 -8.97 2.95 -0.78
N LEU A 229 -9.69 1.95 -0.26
CA LEU A 229 -11.08 1.67 -0.64
C LEU A 229 -12.00 2.89 -0.42
N ARG A 230 -11.86 3.57 0.73
CA ARG A 230 -12.65 4.79 0.98
C ARG A 230 -12.40 5.92 -0.03
N GLN A 231 -11.19 5.99 -0.59
CA GLN A 231 -10.81 7.00 -1.58
C GLN A 231 -11.28 6.68 -3.00
N LEU A 232 -11.48 5.41 -3.35
CA LEU A 232 -11.93 4.98 -4.68
C LEU A 232 -13.39 5.34 -4.98
N GLY A 233 -14.20 5.47 -3.95
CA GLY A 233 -15.66 5.59 -4.08
C GLY A 233 -16.34 4.22 -4.16
N THR A 234 -17.61 4.17 -3.77
CA THR A 234 -18.29 2.94 -3.41
C THR A 234 -18.45 1.92 -4.58
N GLU A 235 -18.63 2.40 -5.80
CA GLU A 235 -18.80 1.50 -6.97
C GLU A 235 -17.49 0.81 -7.29
N ARG A 236 -16.43 1.58 -7.54
CA ARG A 236 -15.14 1.01 -7.88
C ARG A 236 -14.53 0.19 -6.74
N ALA A 237 -14.79 0.58 -5.48
CA ALA A 237 -14.34 -0.21 -4.33
C ALA A 237 -15.02 -1.59 -4.29
N ALA A 238 -16.28 -1.70 -4.74
CA ALA A 238 -16.94 -2.99 -4.89
C ALA A 238 -16.33 -3.82 -6.02
N ASP A 239 -16.05 -3.21 -7.19
CA ASP A 239 -15.41 -3.88 -8.32
C ASP A 239 -14.01 -4.43 -7.93
N VAL A 240 -13.25 -3.68 -7.12
CA VAL A 240 -11.94 -4.12 -6.61
C VAL A 240 -12.09 -5.26 -5.58
N LEU A 241 -13.09 -5.20 -4.70
CA LEU A 241 -13.36 -6.27 -3.74
C LEU A 241 -13.84 -7.56 -4.43
N GLU A 242 -14.56 -7.47 -5.55
CA GLU A 242 -14.92 -8.61 -6.40
C GLU A 242 -13.70 -9.26 -7.08
N ALA A 243 -12.67 -8.48 -7.36
CA ALA A 243 -11.42 -8.96 -7.95
C ALA A 243 -10.40 -9.49 -6.91
N MET A 244 -10.67 -9.32 -5.62
CA MET A 244 -9.85 -9.89 -4.54
C MET A 244 -10.18 -11.36 -4.31
N ASP A 245 -9.23 -12.10 -3.71
CA ASP A 245 -9.57 -13.41 -3.16
C ASP A 245 -10.68 -13.25 -2.10
N PRO A 246 -11.71 -14.12 -2.07
CA PRO A 246 -12.89 -13.93 -1.20
C PRO A 246 -12.56 -13.85 0.29
N ASP A 247 -11.55 -14.58 0.75
CA ASP A 247 -11.04 -14.56 2.13
C ASP A 247 -10.38 -13.22 2.46
N ASP A 248 -9.51 -12.71 1.60
CA ASP A 248 -8.89 -11.39 1.76
C ASP A 248 -9.94 -10.27 1.76
N ALA A 249 -10.94 -10.35 0.88
CA ALA A 249 -12.06 -9.42 0.86
C ALA A 249 -12.88 -9.50 2.17
N ALA A 250 -13.08 -10.70 2.72
CA ALA A 250 -13.77 -10.89 3.99
C ALA A 250 -12.97 -10.32 5.16
N ASP A 251 -11.67 -10.56 5.21
CA ASP A 251 -10.79 -10.04 6.25
C ASP A 251 -10.80 -8.52 6.25
N LEU A 252 -10.61 -7.91 5.08
CA LEU A 252 -10.65 -6.46 4.93
C LEU A 252 -12.00 -5.86 5.36
N LEU A 253 -13.11 -6.46 4.93
CA LEU A 253 -14.45 -6.00 5.32
C LEU A 253 -14.73 -6.25 6.81
N GLY A 254 -14.14 -7.29 7.39
CA GLY A 254 -14.20 -7.60 8.83
C GLY A 254 -13.58 -6.52 9.71
N THR A 255 -12.59 -5.78 9.22
CA THR A 255 -11.97 -4.64 9.93
C THR A 255 -12.83 -3.37 9.91
N MET A 256 -13.83 -3.31 9.04
CA MET A 256 -14.67 -2.13 8.84
C MET A 256 -15.88 -2.11 9.79
N THR A 257 -16.60 -0.98 9.80
CA THR A 257 -17.89 -0.97 10.49
C THR A 257 -18.90 -1.85 9.72
N PRO A 258 -19.82 -2.55 10.42
CA PRO A 258 -20.82 -3.38 9.73
C PRO A 258 -21.65 -2.63 8.70
N ALA A 259 -21.85 -1.31 8.88
CA ALA A 259 -22.58 -0.47 7.95
C ALA A 259 -21.80 -0.19 6.66
N ASP A 260 -20.49 0.03 6.78
CA ASP A 260 -19.60 0.27 5.63
C ASP A 260 -19.40 -1.03 4.84
N ALA A 261 -19.14 -2.15 5.52
CA ALA A 261 -19.04 -3.47 4.90
C ALA A 261 -20.30 -3.83 4.11
N GLU A 262 -21.47 -3.66 4.73
CA GLU A 262 -22.75 -3.93 4.07
C GLU A 262 -22.99 -3.00 2.87
N GLN A 263 -22.47 -1.79 2.87
CA GLN A 263 -22.57 -0.87 1.73
C GLN A 263 -21.80 -1.38 0.51
N PHE A 264 -20.61 -1.95 0.70
CA PHE A 264 -19.83 -2.56 -0.37
C PHE A 264 -20.46 -3.87 -0.83
N LEU A 265 -20.79 -4.78 0.08
CA LEU A 265 -21.42 -6.07 -0.22
C LEU A 265 -22.73 -5.95 -1.04
N ARG A 266 -23.49 -4.87 -0.89
CA ARG A 266 -24.70 -4.61 -1.70
C ARG A 266 -24.40 -4.15 -3.12
N ARG A 267 -23.20 -3.73 -3.40
CA ARG A 267 -22.76 -3.25 -4.72
C ARG A 267 -22.04 -4.32 -5.51
N MET A 268 -21.49 -5.30 -4.82
CA MET A 268 -20.85 -6.46 -5.42
C MET A 268 -21.88 -7.34 -6.16
N ASP A 269 -21.38 -8.13 -7.10
CA ASP A 269 -22.17 -9.18 -7.72
C ASP A 269 -22.76 -10.10 -6.65
N PRO A 270 -24.04 -10.52 -6.78
CA PRO A 270 -24.69 -11.37 -5.77
C PRO A 270 -23.96 -12.68 -5.47
N GLU A 271 -23.34 -13.33 -6.47
CA GLU A 271 -22.62 -14.61 -6.29
C GLU A 271 -21.36 -14.38 -5.45
N GLU A 272 -20.54 -13.39 -5.78
CA GLU A 272 -19.31 -13.03 -5.06
C GLU A 272 -19.61 -12.53 -3.65
N SER A 273 -20.62 -11.67 -3.51
CA SER A 273 -21.00 -11.15 -2.18
C SER A 273 -21.54 -12.24 -1.25
N GLU A 274 -22.12 -13.33 -1.77
CA GLU A 274 -22.61 -14.45 -0.95
C GLU A 274 -21.41 -15.23 -0.37
N ASP A 275 -20.35 -15.44 -1.15
CA ASP A 275 -19.13 -16.10 -0.71
C ASP A 275 -18.43 -15.31 0.40
N VAL A 276 -18.23 -14.00 0.19
CA VAL A 276 -17.65 -13.12 1.22
C VAL A 276 -18.53 -13.08 2.48
N ARG A 277 -19.86 -13.00 2.35
CA ARG A 277 -20.78 -13.05 3.51
C ARG A 277 -20.69 -14.36 4.29
N ARG A 278 -20.48 -15.47 3.60
CA ARG A 278 -20.30 -16.78 4.22
C ARG A 278 -19.03 -16.80 5.05
N LEU A 279 -17.91 -16.30 4.51
CA LEU A 279 -16.65 -16.21 5.23
C LEU A 279 -16.77 -15.28 6.44
N LEU A 280 -17.35 -14.09 6.29
CA LEU A 280 -17.64 -13.16 7.40
C LEU A 280 -18.54 -13.75 8.52
N SER A 281 -19.23 -14.84 8.26
CA SER A 281 -20.05 -15.51 9.30
C SER A 281 -19.22 -16.34 10.28
N HIS A 282 -17.98 -16.66 9.92
CA HIS A 282 -17.04 -17.38 10.78
C HIS A 282 -16.20 -16.41 11.63
N SER A 283 -15.61 -16.94 12.70
CA SER A 283 -14.65 -16.15 13.49
C SER A 283 -13.30 -16.06 12.76
N PRO A 284 -12.64 -14.90 12.67
CA PRO A 284 -11.39 -14.75 11.94
C PRO A 284 -10.28 -15.70 12.39
N ASP A 285 -10.23 -16.06 13.68
CA ASP A 285 -9.22 -16.98 14.24
C ASP A 285 -9.59 -18.47 14.13
N THR A 286 -10.47 -18.85 13.20
CA THR A 286 -10.88 -20.26 13.00
C THR A 286 -10.61 -20.72 11.57
N ALA A 287 -10.62 -22.03 11.34
CA ALA A 287 -10.43 -22.58 10.00
C ALA A 287 -11.45 -22.04 9.00
N GLY A 288 -12.68 -21.75 9.43
CA GLY A 288 -13.73 -21.16 8.61
C GLY A 288 -13.48 -19.70 8.26
N GLY A 289 -12.81 -18.94 9.14
CA GLY A 289 -12.40 -17.56 8.85
C GLY A 289 -11.14 -17.47 7.99
N LEU A 290 -10.25 -18.45 8.11
CA LEU A 290 -8.97 -18.52 7.38
C LEU A 290 -9.07 -19.20 6.00
N MET A 291 -10.24 -19.76 5.63
CA MET A 291 -10.36 -20.55 4.42
C MET A 291 -10.69 -19.73 3.20
N THR A 292 -10.08 -20.07 2.07
CA THR A 292 -10.61 -19.64 0.78
C THR A 292 -11.86 -20.43 0.40
N SER A 293 -12.86 -19.79 -0.18
CA SER A 293 -14.06 -20.43 -0.72
C SER A 293 -13.84 -21.06 -2.10
N GLU A 294 -12.70 -20.81 -2.74
CA GLU A 294 -12.38 -21.18 -4.11
C GLU A 294 -11.23 -22.20 -4.25
N PRO A 295 -11.26 -23.33 -3.52
CA PRO A 295 -10.27 -24.37 -3.70
C PRO A 295 -10.46 -25.08 -5.06
N VAL A 296 -9.42 -25.76 -5.55
CA VAL A 296 -9.52 -26.56 -6.79
C VAL A 296 -10.37 -27.80 -6.54
N VAL A 297 -11.63 -27.78 -6.99
CA VAL A 297 -12.60 -28.88 -6.79
C VAL A 297 -12.87 -29.62 -8.10
N LEU A 298 -12.82 -30.95 -8.02
CA LEU A 298 -12.98 -31.84 -9.16
C LEU A 298 -14.07 -32.91 -8.89
N ALA A 299 -14.72 -33.36 -9.99
CA ALA A 299 -15.61 -34.52 -9.94
C ALA A 299 -14.78 -35.84 -9.90
N PRO A 300 -15.31 -36.94 -9.34
CA PRO A 300 -14.61 -38.22 -9.25
C PRO A 300 -14.21 -38.83 -10.61
N GLY A 301 -14.94 -38.47 -11.66
CA GLY A 301 -14.71 -38.91 -13.03
C GLY A 301 -13.71 -38.08 -13.81
N THR A 302 -13.12 -37.05 -13.23
CA THR A 302 -12.09 -36.20 -13.86
C THR A 302 -10.81 -37.01 -14.03
N THR A 303 -10.15 -36.86 -15.17
CA THR A 303 -8.87 -37.50 -15.45
C THR A 303 -7.71 -36.71 -14.82
N VAL A 304 -6.57 -37.38 -14.60
CA VAL A 304 -5.32 -36.73 -14.18
C VAL A 304 -4.90 -35.62 -15.14
N ALA A 305 -5.09 -35.79 -16.46
CA ALA A 305 -4.79 -34.75 -17.42
C ALA A 305 -5.63 -33.49 -17.24
N GLU A 306 -6.94 -33.65 -16.99
CA GLU A 306 -7.85 -32.54 -16.71
C GLU A 306 -7.54 -31.87 -15.36
N ALA A 307 -7.23 -32.65 -14.33
CA ALA A 307 -6.79 -32.15 -13.04
C ALA A 307 -5.51 -31.28 -13.18
N LEU A 308 -4.51 -31.78 -13.91
CA LEU A 308 -3.28 -31.04 -14.18
C LEU A 308 -3.52 -29.77 -15.03
N ALA A 309 -4.54 -29.76 -15.88
CA ALA A 309 -4.90 -28.55 -16.64
C ALA A 309 -5.48 -27.47 -15.69
N ARG A 310 -6.28 -27.87 -14.69
CA ARG A 310 -6.85 -26.95 -13.70
C ARG A 310 -5.78 -26.31 -12.81
N VAL A 311 -4.85 -27.11 -12.26
CA VAL A 311 -3.77 -26.58 -11.39
C VAL A 311 -2.69 -25.79 -12.14
N ARG A 312 -2.79 -25.67 -13.46
CA ARG A 312 -1.91 -24.81 -14.29
C ARG A 312 -2.44 -23.40 -14.46
N ASP A 313 -3.57 -23.12 -13.92
CA ASP A 313 -4.14 -21.78 -13.90
C ASP A 313 -3.12 -20.82 -13.25
N PRO A 314 -2.71 -19.74 -13.94
CA PRO A 314 -1.73 -18.79 -13.42
C PRO A 314 -2.26 -17.99 -12.23
N ASP A 315 -3.57 -17.88 -12.07
CA ASP A 315 -4.20 -17.10 -11.01
C ASP A 315 -4.31 -17.89 -9.69
N LEU A 316 -4.04 -19.20 -9.70
CA LEU A 316 -3.98 -20.02 -8.49
C LEU A 316 -2.66 -19.80 -7.72
N THR A 317 -2.77 -19.54 -6.41
CA THR A 317 -1.59 -19.51 -5.56
C THR A 317 -0.90 -20.88 -5.50
N PRO A 318 0.42 -20.95 -5.30
CA PRO A 318 1.14 -22.23 -5.20
C PRO A 318 0.60 -23.14 -4.10
N ALA A 319 0.08 -22.58 -3.00
CA ALA A 319 -0.49 -23.33 -1.89
C ALA A 319 -1.81 -24.00 -2.32
N VAL A 320 -2.74 -23.25 -2.88
CA VAL A 320 -4.03 -23.76 -3.37
C VAL A 320 -3.83 -24.78 -4.49
N ALA A 321 -2.93 -24.52 -5.45
CA ALA A 321 -2.61 -25.43 -6.55
C ALA A 321 -1.95 -26.76 -6.07
N SER A 322 -1.44 -26.83 -4.85
CA SER A 322 -0.73 -28.01 -4.33
C SER A 322 -1.62 -29.21 -4.04
N LEU A 323 -2.93 -28.97 -3.83
CA LEU A 323 -3.90 -29.97 -3.42
C LEU A 323 -5.23 -29.75 -4.15
N VAL A 324 -5.71 -30.79 -4.84
CA VAL A 324 -7.04 -30.76 -5.45
C VAL A 324 -8.02 -31.57 -4.63
N PHE A 325 -9.23 -31.07 -4.47
CA PHE A 325 -10.28 -31.71 -3.68
C PHE A 325 -11.28 -32.39 -4.61
N VAL A 326 -11.76 -33.56 -4.20
CA VAL A 326 -12.71 -34.32 -5.00
C VAL A 326 -14.03 -34.40 -4.23
N THR A 327 -15.10 -33.92 -4.86
CA THR A 327 -16.45 -33.92 -4.28
C THR A 327 -17.44 -34.64 -5.20
N ARG A 328 -18.52 -35.16 -4.65
CA ARG A 328 -19.68 -35.55 -5.46
C ARG A 328 -20.39 -34.31 -5.98
N PRO A 329 -20.88 -34.35 -7.23
CA PRO A 329 -21.69 -33.25 -7.75
C PRO A 329 -22.87 -32.87 -6.85
N PRO A 330 -23.15 -31.59 -6.70
CA PRO A 330 -22.48 -30.46 -7.33
C PRO A 330 -21.05 -30.29 -6.83
N THR A 331 -20.11 -29.86 -7.69
CA THR A 331 -18.68 -29.74 -7.36
C THR A 331 -18.33 -28.35 -6.84
N ALA A 332 -19.32 -27.52 -6.59
CA ALA A 332 -19.14 -26.18 -6.02
C ALA A 332 -19.15 -26.22 -4.48
N THR A 333 -18.34 -25.39 -3.86
CA THR A 333 -18.42 -25.07 -2.43
C THR A 333 -19.66 -24.20 -2.18
N PRO A 334 -20.34 -24.35 -1.06
CA PRO A 334 -20.18 -25.33 0.02
C PRO A 334 -20.97 -26.62 -0.19
N THR A 335 -21.51 -26.90 -1.36
CA THR A 335 -22.54 -27.92 -1.60
C THR A 335 -21.96 -29.30 -1.95
N GLY A 336 -20.70 -29.37 -2.33
CA GLY A 336 -20.05 -30.59 -2.77
C GLY A 336 -19.70 -31.53 -1.62
N ARG A 337 -20.23 -32.79 -1.63
CA ARG A 337 -19.84 -33.77 -0.61
C ARG A 337 -18.41 -34.25 -0.81
N TYR A 338 -17.55 -34.00 0.16
CA TYR A 338 -16.14 -34.31 0.15
C TYR A 338 -15.88 -35.82 0.10
N LEU A 339 -14.96 -36.25 -0.77
CA LEU A 339 -14.58 -37.64 -0.95
C LEU A 339 -13.11 -37.90 -0.63
N GLY A 340 -12.28 -36.88 -0.61
CA GLY A 340 -10.85 -36.93 -0.42
C GLY A 340 -10.14 -35.93 -1.32
N CYS A 341 -8.83 -35.92 -1.28
CA CYS A 341 -7.99 -35.02 -2.04
C CYS A 341 -6.92 -35.76 -2.84
N VAL A 342 -6.25 -35.05 -3.74
CA VAL A 342 -5.10 -35.54 -4.49
C VAL A 342 -4.01 -34.49 -4.50
N HIS A 343 -2.83 -34.83 -4.00
CA HIS A 343 -1.67 -33.96 -4.04
C HIS A 343 -1.16 -33.78 -5.48
N LEU A 344 -0.76 -32.58 -5.84
CA LEU A 344 -0.16 -32.25 -7.13
C LEU A 344 1.01 -33.21 -7.47
N GLN A 345 1.85 -33.53 -6.49
CA GLN A 345 2.95 -34.51 -6.69
C GLN A 345 2.45 -35.90 -7.08
N ARG A 346 1.26 -36.30 -6.64
CA ARG A 346 0.65 -37.56 -7.06
C ARG A 346 0.15 -37.48 -8.50
N LEU A 347 -0.56 -36.39 -8.85
CA LEU A 347 -1.00 -36.16 -10.22
C LEU A 347 0.15 -36.22 -11.22
N LEU A 348 1.32 -35.68 -10.87
CA LEU A 348 2.51 -35.70 -11.75
C LEU A 348 3.12 -37.10 -11.96
N ARG A 349 2.77 -38.09 -11.13
CA ARG A 349 3.32 -39.45 -11.19
C ARG A 349 2.36 -40.46 -11.82
N GLU A 350 1.08 -40.13 -11.89
CA GLU A 350 0.04 -41.02 -12.39
C GLU A 350 -0.18 -40.87 -13.90
N PRO A 351 -0.67 -41.91 -14.58
CA PRO A 351 -0.96 -41.83 -15.99
C PRO A 351 -2.03 -40.76 -16.30
N PRO A 352 -1.91 -40.00 -17.40
CA PRO A 352 -2.85 -38.92 -17.73
C PRO A 352 -4.32 -39.35 -17.85
N ALA A 353 -4.57 -40.60 -18.26
CA ALA A 353 -5.90 -41.16 -18.44
C ALA A 353 -6.50 -41.77 -17.16
N GLU A 354 -5.75 -41.87 -16.07
CA GLU A 354 -6.25 -42.35 -14.79
C GLU A 354 -7.28 -41.38 -14.22
N LEU A 355 -8.28 -41.92 -13.51
CA LEU A 355 -9.30 -41.09 -12.88
C LEU A 355 -8.84 -40.66 -11.48
N VAL A 356 -9.10 -39.42 -11.11
CA VAL A 356 -8.75 -38.88 -9.78
C VAL A 356 -9.36 -39.73 -8.66
N SER A 357 -10.53 -40.34 -8.88
CA SER A 357 -11.16 -41.22 -7.90
C SER A 357 -10.36 -42.48 -7.57
N GLY A 358 -9.47 -42.95 -8.47
CA GLY A 358 -8.59 -44.09 -8.29
C GLY A 358 -7.35 -43.78 -7.44
N ILE A 359 -7.01 -42.51 -7.28
CA ILE A 359 -5.77 -42.08 -6.62
C ILE A 359 -6.01 -41.17 -5.41
N LEU A 360 -7.25 -41.11 -4.92
CA LEU A 360 -7.63 -40.29 -3.75
C LEU A 360 -6.85 -40.65 -2.49
N ASP A 361 -6.39 -39.63 -1.80
CA ASP A 361 -6.09 -39.70 -0.40
C ASP A 361 -7.39 -39.49 0.41
N LYS A 362 -7.85 -40.55 1.08
CA LYS A 362 -9.07 -40.53 1.90
C LYS A 362 -8.76 -40.49 3.39
N ASP A 363 -7.50 -40.68 3.73
CA ASP A 363 -7.03 -40.79 5.08
C ASP A 363 -6.54 -39.45 5.66
N LEU A 364 -6.39 -38.47 4.80
CA LEU A 364 -6.07 -37.11 5.22
C LEU A 364 -7.25 -36.54 6.02
N PRO A 365 -7.07 -36.18 7.31
CA PRO A 365 -8.13 -35.54 8.09
C PRO A 365 -8.51 -34.18 7.50
N SER A 366 -9.78 -33.84 7.61
CA SER A 366 -10.29 -32.49 7.34
C SER A 366 -10.28 -31.63 8.60
N LEU A 367 -10.23 -30.31 8.41
CA LEU A 367 -10.47 -29.30 9.44
C LEU A 367 -11.98 -29.08 9.58
N SER A 368 -12.44 -28.82 10.80
CA SER A 368 -13.76 -28.29 11.08
C SER A 368 -13.73 -26.75 10.92
N PRO A 369 -14.81 -26.09 10.42
CA PRO A 369 -14.82 -24.63 10.32
C PRO A 369 -14.61 -23.91 11.66
N ASP A 370 -14.96 -24.58 12.79
CA ASP A 370 -14.77 -24.02 14.13
C ASP A 370 -13.42 -24.36 14.76
N ASP A 371 -12.53 -25.06 14.05
CA ASP A 371 -11.20 -25.36 14.55
C ASP A 371 -10.38 -24.06 14.73
N PRO A 372 -9.87 -23.79 15.94
CA PRO A 372 -9.11 -22.56 16.20
C PRO A 372 -7.74 -22.59 15.52
N LEU A 373 -7.18 -21.41 15.23
CA LEU A 373 -5.88 -21.19 14.58
C LEU A 373 -4.77 -22.11 15.12
N ALA A 374 -4.71 -22.35 16.46
CA ALA A 374 -3.74 -23.23 17.06
C ALA A 374 -3.90 -24.71 16.63
N THR A 375 -5.12 -25.16 16.34
CA THR A 375 -5.40 -26.50 15.79
C THR A 375 -5.02 -26.56 14.32
N VAL A 376 -5.36 -25.53 13.55
CA VAL A 376 -5.00 -25.38 12.13
C VAL A 376 -3.48 -25.40 11.96
N THR A 377 -2.75 -24.57 12.72
CA THR A 377 -1.28 -24.54 12.71
C THR A 377 -0.67 -25.91 13.02
N ARG A 378 -1.21 -26.61 14.01
CA ARG A 378 -0.75 -27.96 14.37
C ARG A 378 -1.04 -29.00 13.28
N TYR A 379 -2.18 -28.84 12.58
CA TYR A 379 -2.55 -29.69 11.46
C TYR A 379 -1.51 -29.59 10.34
N PHE A 380 -1.16 -28.37 9.90
CA PHE A 380 -0.13 -28.15 8.88
C PHE A 380 1.23 -28.73 9.29
N ALA A 381 1.64 -28.49 10.53
CA ALA A 381 2.91 -29.04 11.06
C ALA A 381 2.93 -30.57 11.17
N ALA A 382 1.81 -31.18 11.56
CA ALA A 382 1.71 -32.64 11.76
C ALA A 382 1.69 -33.39 10.43
N TYR A 383 0.99 -32.86 9.43
CA TYR A 383 0.82 -33.53 8.14
C TYR A 383 1.77 -32.99 7.05
N ASN A 384 2.59 -32.01 7.37
CA ASN A 384 3.56 -31.38 6.45
C ASN A 384 2.90 -30.88 5.14
N LEU A 385 1.77 -30.19 5.30
CA LEU A 385 0.94 -29.68 4.22
C LEU A 385 1.14 -28.19 4.04
N VAL A 386 0.69 -27.69 2.90
CA VAL A 386 0.60 -26.25 2.56
C VAL A 386 -0.84 -25.82 2.23
N CYS A 387 -1.75 -26.77 2.11
CA CYS A 387 -3.18 -26.53 1.92
C CYS A 387 -3.96 -27.69 2.60
N GLY A 388 -5.15 -27.41 3.15
CA GLY A 388 -5.96 -28.40 3.85
C GLY A 388 -7.46 -28.16 3.72
N PRO A 389 -8.31 -29.23 3.60
CA PRO A 389 -9.75 -29.10 3.41
C PRO A 389 -10.46 -28.67 4.69
N VAL A 390 -11.43 -27.77 4.57
CA VAL A 390 -12.40 -27.43 5.61
C VAL A 390 -13.73 -28.08 5.25
N VAL A 391 -14.25 -28.90 6.17
CA VAL A 391 -15.43 -29.75 5.91
C VAL A 391 -16.39 -29.63 7.09
N ASP A 392 -17.70 -29.51 6.81
CA ASP A 392 -18.74 -29.47 7.82
C ASP A 392 -19.09 -30.87 8.40
N ASP A 393 -19.95 -30.89 9.40
CA ASP A 393 -20.43 -32.12 10.05
C ASP A 393 -21.21 -33.05 9.09
N GLU A 394 -21.73 -32.54 7.98
CA GLU A 394 -22.47 -33.26 6.95
C GLU A 394 -21.56 -33.77 5.82
N SER A 395 -20.25 -33.51 5.95
CA SER A 395 -19.21 -33.84 5.00
C SER A 395 -19.25 -33.04 3.69
N HIS A 396 -19.70 -31.79 3.73
CA HIS A 396 -19.59 -30.90 2.60
C HIS A 396 -18.25 -30.11 2.67
N LEU A 397 -17.61 -29.96 1.53
CA LEU A 397 -16.42 -29.12 1.42
C LEU A 397 -16.84 -27.66 1.46
N LEU A 398 -16.46 -26.96 2.51
CA LEU A 398 -16.74 -25.53 2.67
C LEU A 398 -15.70 -24.65 1.97
N GLY A 399 -14.45 -25.08 2.01
CA GLY A 399 -13.32 -24.36 1.48
C GLY A 399 -12.00 -25.08 1.77
N ALA A 400 -10.90 -24.36 1.67
CA ALA A 400 -9.58 -24.86 2.04
C ALA A 400 -8.78 -23.76 2.73
N VAL A 401 -8.00 -24.11 3.73
CA VAL A 401 -7.03 -23.19 4.36
C VAL A 401 -5.68 -23.40 3.70
N SER A 402 -4.99 -22.30 3.40
CA SER A 402 -3.60 -22.31 2.95
C SER A 402 -2.62 -22.02 4.10
N VAL A 403 -1.34 -22.33 3.91
CA VAL A 403 -0.33 -22.08 4.93
C VAL A 403 0.05 -20.60 5.02
N ASP A 404 -0.06 -19.88 3.95
CA ASP A 404 0.18 -18.43 3.84
C ASP A 404 -0.83 -17.65 4.70
N ASP A 405 -2.13 -17.94 4.62
CA ASP A 405 -3.16 -17.30 5.46
C ASP A 405 -2.91 -17.59 6.96
N VAL A 406 -2.51 -18.82 7.29
CA VAL A 406 -2.12 -19.16 8.66
C VAL A 406 -0.89 -18.38 9.12
N LEU A 407 0.09 -18.16 8.25
CA LEU A 407 1.30 -17.41 8.58
C LEU A 407 0.99 -15.93 8.79
N ASP A 408 0.13 -15.34 7.98
CA ASP A 408 -0.29 -13.95 8.12
C ASP A 408 -0.97 -13.69 9.47
N HIS A 409 -1.83 -14.60 9.91
CA HIS A 409 -2.48 -14.53 11.23
C HIS A 409 -1.55 -14.85 12.41
N LEU A 410 -0.41 -15.51 12.18
CA LEU A 410 0.59 -15.79 13.22
C LEU A 410 1.64 -14.68 13.34
N LEU A 411 1.85 -13.91 12.31
CA LEU A 411 2.78 -12.81 12.31
C LEU A 411 2.18 -11.63 13.12
N PRO A 412 3.03 -10.75 13.69
CA PRO A 412 2.51 -9.53 14.31
C PRO A 412 1.79 -8.65 13.29
N ASP A 413 0.69 -7.98 13.64
CA ASP A 413 -0.09 -7.10 12.76
C ASP A 413 0.74 -6.07 12.00
N ASP A 414 1.92 -5.72 12.51
CA ASP A 414 2.86 -4.75 11.93
C ASP A 414 4.02 -5.40 11.16
N TRP A 415 3.95 -6.70 10.82
CA TRP A 415 5.05 -7.37 10.15
C TRP A 415 5.36 -6.80 8.76
N ARG A 416 4.34 -6.35 8.03
CA ARG A 416 4.49 -5.66 6.74
C ARG A 416 5.04 -4.23 6.87
N GLU A 417 5.07 -3.66 8.08
CA GLU A 417 5.62 -2.33 8.38
C GLU A 417 7.07 -2.36 8.86
N ARG A 418 7.53 -3.51 9.34
CA ARG A 418 8.89 -3.66 9.89
C ARG A 418 9.87 -3.82 8.75
N GLU A 419 10.85 -2.88 8.65
CA GLU A 419 12.08 -3.12 7.88
C GLU A 419 12.69 -4.45 8.37
N GLU A 420 13.01 -5.37 7.44
CA GLU A 420 13.71 -6.61 7.80
C GLU A 420 14.94 -6.26 8.64
N PRO A 421 15.13 -6.85 9.83
CA PRO A 421 16.40 -6.77 10.50
C PRO A 421 17.44 -7.38 9.55
N GLU A 422 18.43 -6.59 9.13
CA GLU A 422 19.51 -7.06 8.27
C GLU A 422 20.00 -8.44 8.77
N LEU A 423 19.69 -9.50 8.04
CA LEU A 423 20.15 -10.87 8.30
C LEU A 423 21.70 -11.01 8.23
N SER A 424 22.40 -9.90 8.04
CA SER A 424 23.86 -9.81 8.01
C SER A 424 24.54 -10.10 9.36
N GLY A 425 23.84 -10.05 10.49
CA GLY A 425 24.43 -10.26 11.82
C GLY A 425 24.42 -11.71 12.31
N ALA A 426 23.52 -12.55 11.82
CA ALA A 426 23.31 -13.89 12.40
C ALA A 426 24.24 -15.00 11.87
N VAL A 427 24.91 -14.76 10.73
CA VAL A 427 25.80 -15.78 10.13
C VAL A 427 27.19 -15.79 10.76
N SER A 428 27.62 -14.70 11.42
CA SER A 428 28.94 -14.61 12.05
C SER A 428 29.03 -15.39 13.38
N ASP A 429 27.95 -15.61 14.09
CA ASP A 429 27.98 -16.24 15.41
C ASP A 429 27.93 -17.79 15.38
N VAL A 430 27.55 -18.40 14.26
CA VAL A 430 27.52 -19.86 14.13
C VAL A 430 28.87 -20.41 13.68
N ALA A 431 29.71 -19.64 13.03
CA ALA A 431 31.07 -20.04 12.60
C ALA A 431 32.10 -20.04 13.74
N GLY A 432 31.82 -19.41 14.88
CA GLY A 432 32.72 -19.29 16.02
C GLY A 432 32.67 -20.44 17.05
N ARG A 433 31.76 -21.39 16.91
CA ARG A 433 31.54 -22.45 17.93
C ARG A 433 31.97 -23.88 17.57
N ALA A 434 32.73 -24.08 16.52
CA ALA A 434 33.23 -25.37 16.12
C ALA A 434 34.77 -25.41 16.04
N ALA A 435 35.42 -25.37 17.18
CA ALA A 435 36.79 -25.88 17.31
C ALA A 435 36.83 -26.77 18.57
N PRO A 436 37.04 -28.11 18.48
CA PRO A 436 37.31 -28.94 19.63
C PRO A 436 38.77 -28.73 20.04
N GLU A 437 39.01 -28.36 21.31
CA GLU A 437 40.30 -28.39 21.95
C GLU A 437 40.85 -29.80 21.99
N GLY A 438 42.10 -29.93 21.71
CA GLY A 438 42.84 -31.11 21.40
C GLY A 438 43.00 -32.13 22.55
N LEU A 439 43.22 -33.33 22.12
CA LEU A 439 43.85 -34.42 22.85
C LEU A 439 45.37 -34.37 22.66
N THR A 440 46.10 -34.18 23.75
CA THR A 440 47.38 -34.80 24.02
C THR A 440 47.26 -35.65 25.26
#